data_8605947b56b2345d63818fb87c1419ac
#
_entry.id   8605947b56b2345d63818fb87c1419ac
#
_cell.length_a   1.000
_cell.length_b   1.000
_cell.length_c   1.000
_cell.angle_alpha   90.00
_cell.angle_beta   90.00
_cell.angle_gamma   90.00
#
_symmetry.space_group_name_H-M   'P 1'
#
loop_
_entity.id
_entity.type
_entity.pdbx_description
1 polymer ?
#
loop_
_entity_poly.entity_id
_entity_poly.type
_entity_poly.pdbx_seq_one_letter_code
_entity_poly.pdbx_strand_id
1 'polypeptide(L)'
;MTVLPTALDTNGPDCTANREAMLAKLGELDAEHAKALAGGGPKYVERHRERGKLLARERIELLLDPDTPFLELSPLAAWGSDYAVGASLVTGIGVVEGVECLITANDPTVRGGASNPWSLKKALRANDIALANRLPCISLVESGGADLPSQKEIFIPGGAIFRDLTRLSAAGIPTIAVVFGNSTAGGAYIPGMSDHVIMVKERAKVFLGGPPLVKMATGEESDDESLGGAEMHARVSGLADHFAVDEQDALRQARRVVARLNHRKAYGDPGPAAPPKYDEDELLGIVPGDLKTPFDPREVVARLVDGSDFDEFKPLYGTSLVTGWAGLHGYPVGVLANAQGVLFSQESQKAAQFIQLANQRDIPLLFLHNTTGYMVGREYEQGGIIKHGAMMINAVSNSRVPHLSVLMGASYGAGHYGMCGRAYDPRFLFAWPSAKSAVMGPQQLAGVLSIVARQSAVAKGQPYDEDADAALRAMVEQQIESESLPMFLSGRLYDDGVIDPRDTRTVLGLCLSAIHTAPFEGARGGFGVFRM
;
A
#
# COMPACT_ATOMS: atom_id res chain seq x y z
N MET A 1 21.17 6.43 25.75
CA MET A 1 20.65 6.87 24.45
C MET A 1 21.84 7.08 23.55
N THR A 2 21.92 6.31 22.47
CA THR A 2 23.07 6.35 21.57
C THR A 2 22.62 7.01 20.27
N VAL A 3 22.93 8.31 20.15
CA VAL A 3 22.65 9.04 18.91
C VAL A 3 23.52 8.46 17.81
N LEU A 4 22.91 8.04 16.71
CA LEU A 4 23.63 7.60 15.51
C LEU A 4 24.48 8.77 14.98
N PRO A 5 25.80 8.57 14.77
CA PRO A 5 26.60 9.55 14.06
C PRO A 5 26.26 9.50 12.57
N THR A 6 26.46 10.61 11.84
CA THR A 6 26.44 10.62 10.38
C THR A 6 27.86 10.68 9.83
N ALA A 7 28.10 9.91 8.78
CA ALA A 7 29.30 9.99 7.95
C ALA A 7 28.97 10.57 6.56
N LEU A 8 27.72 10.96 6.33
CA LEU A 8 27.28 11.53 5.05
C LEU A 8 27.92 12.91 4.83
N ASP A 9 28.69 13.04 3.78
CA ASP A 9 29.13 14.35 3.28
C ASP A 9 28.04 14.91 2.35
N THR A 10 27.18 15.77 2.91
CA THR A 10 26.07 16.37 2.18
C THR A 10 26.49 17.25 1.01
N ASN A 11 27.74 17.72 0.99
CA ASN A 11 28.33 18.51 -0.09
C ASN A 11 29.24 17.67 -1.01
N GLY A 12 29.39 16.39 -0.71
CA GLY A 12 30.23 15.48 -1.48
C GLY A 12 29.62 15.16 -2.86
N PRO A 13 30.47 14.79 -3.83
CA PRO A 13 30.02 14.52 -5.19
C PRO A 13 29.02 13.35 -5.26
N ASP A 14 29.21 12.31 -4.44
CA ASP A 14 28.33 11.14 -4.43
C ASP A 14 26.92 11.51 -3.92
N CYS A 15 26.84 12.26 -2.81
CA CYS A 15 25.57 12.74 -2.28
C CYS A 15 24.83 13.64 -3.28
N THR A 16 25.57 14.54 -3.95
CA THR A 16 24.99 15.40 -4.99
C THR A 16 24.45 14.60 -6.17
N ALA A 17 25.23 13.62 -6.68
CA ALA A 17 24.80 12.78 -7.79
C ALA A 17 23.58 11.90 -7.43
N ASN A 18 23.55 11.31 -6.23
CA ASN A 18 22.44 10.53 -5.73
C ASN A 18 21.17 11.39 -5.59
N ARG A 19 21.30 12.60 -5.05
CA ARG A 19 20.20 13.57 -4.93
C ARG A 19 19.62 13.93 -6.30
N GLU A 20 20.46 14.26 -7.27
CA GLU A 20 20.02 14.58 -8.64
C GLU A 20 19.27 13.39 -9.27
N ALA A 21 19.80 12.17 -9.13
CA ALA A 21 19.16 10.97 -9.62
C ALA A 21 17.80 10.70 -8.95
N MET A 22 17.69 10.93 -7.63
CA MET A 22 16.43 10.77 -6.90
C MET A 22 15.40 11.82 -7.32
N LEU A 23 15.81 13.10 -7.44
CA LEU A 23 14.93 14.18 -7.89
C LEU A 23 14.39 13.95 -9.30
N ALA A 24 15.21 13.39 -10.20
CA ALA A 24 14.75 13.02 -11.54
C ALA A 24 13.63 11.96 -11.49
N LYS A 25 13.80 10.93 -10.66
CA LYS A 25 12.78 9.88 -10.45
C LYS A 25 11.51 10.41 -9.77
N LEU A 26 11.66 11.36 -8.83
CA LEU A 26 10.51 12.04 -8.23
C LEU A 26 9.73 12.85 -9.27
N GLY A 27 10.42 13.54 -10.19
CA GLY A 27 9.75 14.23 -11.30
C GLY A 27 8.95 13.30 -12.21
N GLU A 28 9.45 12.07 -12.46
CA GLU A 28 8.69 11.03 -13.18
C GLU A 28 7.46 10.57 -12.38
N LEU A 29 7.62 10.35 -11.07
CA LEU A 29 6.54 9.96 -10.17
C LEU A 29 5.44 11.02 -10.10
N ASP A 30 5.81 12.29 -9.96
CA ASP A 30 4.88 13.42 -9.93
C ASP A 30 4.06 13.53 -11.21
N ALA A 31 4.69 13.28 -12.37
CA ALA A 31 3.99 13.26 -13.65
C ALA A 31 2.93 12.14 -13.71
N GLU A 32 3.19 10.98 -13.11
CA GLU A 32 2.21 9.89 -13.05
C GLU A 32 1.12 10.15 -12.00
N HIS A 33 1.46 10.72 -10.85
CA HIS A 33 0.47 11.19 -9.87
C HIS A 33 -0.47 12.24 -10.47
N ALA A 34 0.06 13.17 -11.27
CA ALA A 34 -0.75 14.16 -11.96
C ALA A 34 -1.83 13.54 -12.86
N LYS A 35 -1.55 12.36 -13.47
CA LYS A 35 -2.56 11.62 -14.25
C LYS A 35 -3.69 11.08 -13.35
N ALA A 36 -3.35 10.55 -12.17
CA ALA A 36 -4.34 10.10 -11.20
C ALA A 36 -5.20 11.25 -10.68
N LEU A 37 -4.60 12.44 -10.47
CA LEU A 37 -5.30 13.65 -10.03
C LEU A 37 -6.21 14.23 -11.11
N ALA A 38 -5.85 14.08 -12.38
CA ALA A 38 -6.64 14.57 -13.51
C ALA A 38 -7.97 13.79 -13.73
N GLY A 39 -8.14 12.65 -13.06
CA GLY A 39 -9.33 11.81 -13.18
C GLY A 39 -9.62 11.42 -14.62
N GLY A 40 -10.87 11.62 -15.09
CA GLY A 40 -11.28 11.37 -16.48
C GLY A 40 -10.82 12.42 -17.49
N GLY A 41 -10.04 13.41 -17.05
CA GLY A 41 -9.54 14.52 -17.85
C GLY A 41 -10.51 15.72 -17.95
N PRO A 42 -10.05 16.84 -18.53
CA PRO A 42 -10.75 18.12 -18.46
C PRO A 42 -12.23 18.07 -18.87
N LYS A 43 -12.53 17.42 -19.97
CA LYS A 43 -13.90 17.29 -20.51
C LYS A 43 -14.88 16.67 -19.50
N TYR A 44 -14.48 15.59 -18.83
CA TYR A 44 -15.34 14.88 -17.90
C TYR A 44 -15.41 15.57 -16.54
N VAL A 45 -14.31 16.17 -16.11
CA VAL A 45 -14.24 17.00 -14.90
C VAL A 45 -15.15 18.22 -15.04
N GLU A 46 -15.06 18.96 -16.15
CA GLU A 46 -15.93 20.12 -16.43
C GLU A 46 -17.41 19.74 -16.45
N ARG A 47 -17.75 18.70 -17.22
CA ARG A 47 -19.13 18.17 -17.24
C ARG A 47 -19.65 17.76 -15.87
N HIS A 48 -18.79 17.24 -14.99
CA HIS A 48 -19.16 16.87 -13.62
C HIS A 48 -19.47 18.11 -12.78
N ARG A 49 -18.63 19.14 -12.88
CA ARG A 49 -18.81 20.44 -12.20
C ARG A 49 -20.03 21.21 -12.72
N GLU A 50 -20.31 21.21 -14.01
CA GLU A 50 -21.52 21.80 -14.61
C GLU A 50 -22.81 21.24 -14.00
N ARG A 51 -22.78 19.99 -13.54
CA ARG A 51 -23.88 19.36 -12.82
C ARG A 51 -23.95 19.75 -11.35
N GLY A 52 -23.09 20.67 -10.89
CA GLY A 52 -23.02 21.14 -9.52
C GLY A 52 -22.50 20.06 -8.55
N LYS A 53 -21.67 19.14 -9.00
CA LYS A 53 -21.11 18.06 -8.20
C LYS A 53 -19.66 18.32 -7.81
N LEU A 54 -19.30 17.91 -6.61
CA LEU A 54 -17.92 17.91 -6.13
C LEU A 54 -17.14 16.71 -6.71
N LEU A 55 -15.85 16.90 -6.98
CA LEU A 55 -14.95 15.82 -7.36
C LEU A 55 -14.68 14.89 -6.18
N ALA A 56 -14.20 13.67 -6.44
CA ALA A 56 -13.93 12.69 -5.40
C ALA A 56 -12.99 13.22 -4.31
N ARG A 57 -11.89 13.89 -4.70
CA ARG A 57 -10.92 14.46 -3.75
C ARG A 57 -11.45 15.70 -3.03
N GLU A 58 -12.28 16.52 -3.68
CA GLU A 58 -12.98 17.64 -3.02
C GLU A 58 -13.94 17.15 -1.93
N ARG A 59 -14.65 16.04 -2.17
CA ARG A 59 -15.49 15.38 -1.15
C ARG A 59 -14.65 14.88 0.03
N ILE A 60 -13.48 14.28 -0.24
CA ILE A 60 -12.56 13.83 0.82
C ILE A 60 -12.06 15.02 1.62
N GLU A 61 -11.58 16.08 0.98
CA GLU A 61 -11.08 17.28 1.63
C GLU A 61 -12.12 17.92 2.58
N LEU A 62 -13.37 18.02 2.13
CA LEU A 62 -14.47 18.54 2.96
C LEU A 62 -14.91 17.59 4.08
N LEU A 63 -14.61 16.31 3.97
CA LEU A 63 -14.90 15.31 5.00
C LEU A 63 -13.87 15.34 6.13
N LEU A 64 -12.60 15.58 5.82
CA LEU A 64 -11.49 15.55 6.77
C LEU A 64 -11.54 16.70 7.77
N ASP A 65 -10.84 16.52 8.87
CA ASP A 65 -10.58 17.60 9.82
C ASP A 65 -9.59 18.59 9.20
N PRO A 66 -9.78 19.90 9.42
CA PRO A 66 -8.85 20.91 8.93
C PRO A 66 -7.41 20.61 9.39
N ASP A 67 -6.46 20.89 8.51
CA ASP A 67 -5.02 20.75 8.77
C ASP A 67 -4.57 19.33 9.15
N THR A 68 -5.37 18.30 8.82
CA THR A 68 -4.97 16.91 9.01
C THR A 68 -4.54 16.27 7.68
N PRO A 69 -3.55 15.38 7.71
CA PRO A 69 -3.07 14.71 6.50
C PRO A 69 -4.07 13.67 5.97
N PHE A 70 -4.04 13.45 4.67
CA PHE A 70 -4.66 12.30 4.01
C PHE A 70 -3.57 11.40 3.44
N LEU A 71 -3.41 10.21 4.00
CA LEU A 71 -2.51 9.19 3.47
C LEU A 71 -3.23 8.45 2.32
N GLU A 72 -3.06 8.94 1.09
CA GLU A 72 -3.63 8.26 -0.09
C GLU A 72 -2.90 6.94 -0.34
N LEU A 73 -3.65 5.85 -0.49
CA LEU A 73 -3.14 4.50 -0.71
C LEU A 73 -3.29 4.10 -2.18
N SER A 74 -2.22 3.52 -2.73
CA SER A 74 -2.17 3.01 -4.12
C SER A 74 -2.65 4.03 -5.17
N PRO A 75 -2.15 5.29 -5.18
CA PRO A 75 -2.56 6.29 -6.16
C PRO A 75 -2.21 5.90 -7.60
N LEU A 76 -1.18 5.05 -7.80
CA LEU A 76 -0.73 4.57 -9.09
C LEU A 76 -1.43 3.27 -9.56
N ALA A 77 -2.45 2.79 -8.84
CA ALA A 77 -3.18 1.59 -9.26
C ALA A 77 -3.60 1.66 -10.74
N ALA A 78 -3.44 0.56 -11.46
CA ALA A 78 -3.62 0.44 -12.91
C ALA A 78 -2.52 1.06 -13.80
N TRP A 79 -1.47 1.63 -13.25
CA TRP A 79 -0.34 2.12 -14.06
C TRP A 79 0.21 1.01 -14.97
N GLY A 80 0.52 1.35 -16.21
CA GLY A 80 0.99 0.39 -17.23
C GLY A 80 -0.08 -0.59 -17.72
N SER A 81 -1.38 -0.29 -17.52
CA SER A 81 -2.52 -1.04 -18.06
C SER A 81 -3.37 -0.17 -19.00
N ASP A 82 -4.42 -0.77 -19.58
CA ASP A 82 -5.40 -0.07 -20.42
C ASP A 82 -6.41 0.78 -19.63
N TYR A 83 -6.27 0.83 -18.31
CA TYR A 83 -7.12 1.61 -17.41
C TYR A 83 -6.45 2.90 -16.99
N ALA A 84 -7.26 3.89 -16.64
CA ALA A 84 -6.74 5.15 -16.11
C ALA A 84 -5.98 4.92 -14.79
N VAL A 85 -4.86 5.63 -14.61
CA VAL A 85 -4.10 5.62 -13.36
C VAL A 85 -4.99 6.09 -12.20
N GLY A 86 -4.92 5.41 -11.06
CA GLY A 86 -5.83 5.59 -9.93
C GLY A 86 -7.07 4.69 -9.97
N ALA A 87 -7.34 4.00 -11.11
CA ALA A 87 -8.35 2.96 -11.28
C ALA A 87 -9.80 3.38 -10.96
N SER A 88 -10.16 4.65 -11.15
CA SER A 88 -11.49 5.22 -10.83
C SER A 88 -11.89 5.18 -9.34
N LEU A 89 -10.93 4.97 -8.45
CA LEU A 89 -11.17 4.88 -7.00
C LEU A 89 -10.05 5.56 -6.21
N VAL A 90 -10.39 6.52 -5.37
CA VAL A 90 -9.46 7.08 -4.38
C VAL A 90 -9.63 6.32 -3.07
N THR A 91 -8.53 5.91 -2.45
CA THR A 91 -8.53 5.23 -1.15
C THR A 91 -7.45 5.81 -0.27
N GLY A 92 -7.70 5.93 1.01
CA GLY A 92 -6.70 6.44 1.95
C GLY A 92 -7.18 6.46 3.39
N ILE A 93 -6.28 6.87 4.27
CA ILE A 93 -6.55 7.08 5.69
C ILE A 93 -6.53 8.57 5.97
N GLY A 94 -7.58 9.06 6.63
CA GLY A 94 -7.69 10.45 7.03
C GLY A 94 -8.43 10.60 8.34
N VAL A 95 -8.33 11.78 8.96
CA VAL A 95 -8.93 12.05 10.26
C VAL A 95 -10.26 12.76 10.07
N VAL A 96 -11.31 12.21 10.69
CA VAL A 96 -12.68 12.76 10.69
C VAL A 96 -13.16 12.83 12.13
N GLU A 97 -13.46 14.03 12.63
CA GLU A 97 -13.87 14.26 14.03
C GLU A 97 -12.89 13.61 15.04
N GLY A 98 -11.59 13.73 14.79
CA GLY A 98 -10.53 13.17 15.61
C GLY A 98 -10.35 11.64 15.49
N VAL A 99 -11.08 10.98 14.59
CA VAL A 99 -11.00 9.53 14.36
C VAL A 99 -10.34 9.23 13.04
N GLU A 100 -9.32 8.39 13.05
CA GLU A 100 -8.71 7.86 11.82
C GLU A 100 -9.69 6.90 11.14
N CYS A 101 -10.04 7.24 9.91
CA CYS A 101 -11.00 6.48 9.09
C CYS A 101 -10.33 6.01 7.81
N LEU A 102 -10.68 4.81 7.35
CA LEU A 102 -10.43 4.41 5.99
C LEU A 102 -11.49 5.01 5.09
N ILE A 103 -11.08 5.77 4.10
CA ILE A 103 -11.98 6.47 3.17
C ILE A 103 -11.79 5.89 1.77
N THR A 104 -12.90 5.57 1.12
CA THR A 104 -12.93 5.20 -0.30
C THR A 104 -13.87 6.15 -1.04
N ALA A 105 -13.47 6.65 -2.20
CA ALA A 105 -14.30 7.53 -3.02
C ALA A 105 -14.24 7.13 -4.50
N ASN A 106 -15.40 6.83 -5.09
CA ASN A 106 -15.48 6.63 -6.53
C ASN A 106 -15.16 7.93 -7.26
N ASP A 107 -14.41 7.86 -8.36
CA ASP A 107 -14.24 8.97 -9.29
C ASP A 107 -15.17 8.78 -10.50
N PRO A 108 -16.35 9.43 -10.49
CA PRO A 108 -17.32 9.29 -11.58
C PRO A 108 -16.89 9.96 -12.89
N THR A 109 -15.81 10.76 -12.87
CA THR A 109 -15.23 11.33 -14.09
C THR A 109 -14.51 10.26 -14.91
N VAL A 110 -14.07 9.16 -14.28
CA VAL A 110 -13.46 8.00 -14.92
C VAL A 110 -14.51 6.92 -15.15
N ARG A 111 -14.99 6.78 -16.39
CA ARG A 111 -15.99 5.76 -16.78
C ARG A 111 -17.21 5.67 -15.84
N GLY A 112 -17.68 6.82 -15.32
CA GLY A 112 -18.82 6.86 -14.41
C GLY A 112 -18.56 6.21 -13.05
N GLY A 113 -17.33 6.10 -12.61
CA GLY A 113 -16.96 5.45 -11.35
C GLY A 113 -17.16 3.92 -11.36
N ALA A 114 -17.25 3.31 -12.54
CA ALA A 114 -17.47 1.87 -12.67
C ALA A 114 -16.30 1.07 -12.11
N SER A 115 -16.63 -0.04 -11.44
CA SER A 115 -15.66 -0.97 -10.90
C SER A 115 -14.95 -1.73 -12.02
N ASN A 116 -13.64 -1.73 -12.02
CA ASN A 116 -12.76 -2.46 -12.92
C ASN A 116 -11.83 -3.40 -12.11
N PRO A 117 -11.05 -4.29 -12.74
CA PRO A 117 -10.19 -5.22 -12.00
C PRO A 117 -9.23 -4.56 -11.02
N TRP A 118 -8.75 -3.35 -11.32
CA TRP A 118 -7.80 -2.62 -10.50
C TRP A 118 -8.46 -1.89 -9.33
N SER A 119 -9.60 -1.23 -9.57
CA SER A 119 -10.39 -0.61 -8.49
C SER A 119 -10.91 -1.67 -7.51
N LEU A 120 -11.24 -2.87 -8.00
CA LEU A 120 -11.61 -4.00 -7.16
C LEU A 120 -10.45 -4.43 -6.25
N LYS A 121 -9.26 -4.65 -6.80
CA LYS A 121 -8.06 -4.98 -5.98
C LYS A 121 -7.78 -3.89 -4.96
N LYS A 122 -7.91 -2.62 -5.34
CA LYS A 122 -7.70 -1.47 -4.47
C LYS A 122 -8.71 -1.44 -3.32
N ALA A 123 -9.99 -1.67 -3.61
CA ALA A 123 -11.03 -1.74 -2.58
C ALA A 123 -10.83 -2.93 -1.62
N LEU A 124 -10.44 -4.11 -2.13
CA LEU A 124 -10.13 -5.26 -1.28
C LEU A 124 -8.95 -4.97 -0.35
N ARG A 125 -7.87 -4.37 -0.87
CA ARG A 125 -6.73 -3.96 -0.02
C ARG A 125 -7.14 -2.94 1.04
N ALA A 126 -8.00 -1.99 0.69
CA ALA A 126 -8.54 -1.02 1.64
C ALA A 126 -9.32 -1.71 2.78
N ASN A 127 -10.16 -2.70 2.45
CA ASN A 127 -10.88 -3.49 3.46
C ASN A 127 -9.93 -4.29 4.37
N ASP A 128 -8.85 -4.87 3.81
CA ASP A 128 -7.83 -5.58 4.61
C ASP A 128 -7.15 -4.64 5.59
N ILE A 129 -6.79 -3.42 5.16
CA ILE A 129 -6.20 -2.40 6.02
C ILE A 129 -7.18 -1.97 7.11
N ALA A 130 -8.46 -1.73 6.77
CA ALA A 130 -9.48 -1.36 7.73
C ALA A 130 -9.69 -2.46 8.79
N LEU A 131 -9.81 -3.71 8.36
CA LEU A 131 -9.98 -4.85 9.26
C LEU A 131 -8.79 -5.03 10.19
N ALA A 132 -7.57 -5.00 9.62
CA ALA A 132 -6.34 -5.21 10.37
C ALA A 132 -6.06 -4.12 11.41
N ASN A 133 -6.46 -2.87 11.14
CA ASN A 133 -6.24 -1.72 12.00
C ASN A 133 -7.52 -1.22 12.70
N ARG A 134 -8.67 -1.89 12.51
CA ARG A 134 -9.97 -1.54 13.08
C ARG A 134 -10.40 -0.11 12.79
N LEU A 135 -10.13 0.39 11.57
CA LEU A 135 -10.49 1.74 11.16
C LEU A 135 -11.95 1.81 10.69
N PRO A 136 -12.78 2.72 11.21
CA PRO A 136 -14.09 2.99 10.63
C PRO A 136 -13.98 3.27 9.13
N CYS A 137 -14.91 2.72 8.34
CA CYS A 137 -14.90 2.82 6.88
C CYS A 137 -15.92 3.84 6.41
N ILE A 138 -15.50 4.79 5.58
CA ILE A 138 -16.39 5.76 4.93
C ILE A 138 -16.31 5.58 3.41
N SER A 139 -17.41 5.17 2.79
CA SER A 139 -17.54 5.01 1.34
C SER A 139 -18.28 6.19 0.74
N LEU A 140 -17.64 7.00 -0.08
CA LEU A 140 -18.19 8.10 -0.85
C LEU A 140 -18.61 7.55 -2.22
N VAL A 141 -19.87 7.19 -2.34
CA VAL A 141 -20.39 6.33 -3.40
C VAL A 141 -20.98 7.14 -4.55
N GLU A 142 -20.42 6.94 -5.74
CA GLU A 142 -21.01 7.35 -7.01
C GLU A 142 -20.47 6.45 -8.13
N SER A 143 -21.19 5.37 -8.47
CA SER A 143 -20.71 4.35 -9.41
C SER A 143 -21.81 3.83 -10.30
N GLY A 144 -21.51 3.72 -11.58
CA GLY A 144 -22.38 3.07 -12.58
C GLY A 144 -22.44 1.54 -12.50
N GLY A 145 -21.79 0.93 -11.49
CA GLY A 145 -21.75 -0.52 -11.33
C GLY A 145 -20.43 -1.14 -11.87
N ALA A 146 -20.52 -2.36 -12.42
CA ALA A 146 -19.36 -3.06 -12.97
C ALA A 146 -19.03 -2.60 -14.40
N ASP A 147 -17.72 -2.52 -14.72
CA ASP A 147 -17.25 -2.37 -16.10
C ASP A 147 -17.51 -3.68 -16.85
N LEU A 148 -18.60 -3.75 -17.61
CA LEU A 148 -19.09 -4.97 -18.24
C LEU A 148 -18.08 -5.67 -19.17
N PRO A 149 -17.24 -4.96 -19.95
CA PRO A 149 -16.20 -5.61 -20.76
C PRO A 149 -15.22 -6.45 -19.94
N SER A 150 -14.95 -6.07 -18.69
CA SER A 150 -14.03 -6.79 -17.78
C SER A 150 -14.73 -7.69 -16.77
N GLN A 151 -16.02 -7.98 -16.96
CA GLN A 151 -16.84 -8.75 -16.01
C GLN A 151 -16.23 -10.10 -15.59
N LYS A 152 -15.53 -10.79 -16.50
CA LYS A 152 -14.86 -12.08 -16.23
C LYS A 152 -13.78 -11.98 -15.15
N GLU A 153 -13.18 -10.81 -14.98
CA GLU A 153 -12.14 -10.53 -13.99
C GLU A 153 -12.69 -9.93 -12.70
N ILE A 154 -13.92 -9.37 -12.75
CA ILE A 154 -14.55 -8.67 -11.63
C ILE A 154 -15.52 -9.57 -10.87
N PHE A 155 -16.32 -10.39 -11.58
CA PHE A 155 -17.50 -11.04 -11.00
C PHE A 155 -17.18 -11.91 -9.78
N ILE A 156 -16.25 -12.84 -9.90
CA ILE A 156 -15.93 -13.78 -8.80
C ILE A 156 -15.18 -13.05 -7.65
N PRO A 157 -14.08 -12.30 -7.91
CA PRO A 157 -13.40 -11.59 -6.83
C PRO A 157 -14.26 -10.49 -6.20
N GLY A 158 -15.17 -9.88 -6.96
CA GLY A 158 -16.06 -8.81 -6.50
C GLY A 158 -16.99 -9.23 -5.36
N GLY A 159 -17.36 -10.51 -5.29
CA GLY A 159 -18.13 -11.04 -4.16
C GLY A 159 -17.42 -10.87 -2.80
N ALA A 160 -16.11 -10.75 -2.78
CA ALA A 160 -15.35 -10.50 -1.55
C ALA A 160 -15.65 -9.12 -0.94
N ILE A 161 -15.96 -8.09 -1.75
CA ILE A 161 -16.35 -6.77 -1.23
C ILE A 161 -17.57 -6.90 -0.30
N PHE A 162 -18.60 -7.63 -0.72
CA PHE A 162 -19.82 -7.81 0.07
C PHE A 162 -19.57 -8.60 1.35
N ARG A 163 -18.82 -9.70 1.22
CA ARG A 163 -18.37 -10.50 2.36
C ARG A 163 -17.61 -9.64 3.37
N ASP A 164 -16.69 -8.82 2.91
CA ASP A 164 -15.80 -8.06 3.78
C ASP A 164 -16.54 -6.90 4.47
N LEU A 165 -17.46 -6.22 3.80
CA LEU A 165 -18.33 -5.23 4.44
C LEU A 165 -19.09 -5.82 5.62
N THR A 166 -19.69 -7.00 5.46
CA THR A 166 -20.42 -7.66 6.55
C THR A 166 -19.48 -8.14 7.67
N ARG A 167 -18.24 -8.54 7.33
CA ARG A 167 -17.23 -8.94 8.32
C ARG A 167 -16.68 -7.75 9.09
N LEU A 168 -16.50 -6.60 8.46
CA LEU A 168 -16.12 -5.37 9.14
C LEU A 168 -17.17 -4.99 10.19
N SER A 169 -18.44 -4.93 9.81
CA SER A 169 -19.55 -4.67 10.72
C SER A 169 -19.62 -5.71 11.86
N ALA A 170 -19.53 -7.00 11.54
CA ALA A 170 -19.51 -8.08 12.55
C ALA A 170 -18.31 -8.00 13.51
N ALA A 171 -17.17 -7.45 13.04
CA ALA A 171 -16.02 -7.18 13.90
C ALA A 171 -16.17 -5.91 14.76
N GLY A 172 -17.30 -5.20 14.66
CA GLY A 172 -17.54 -3.94 15.35
C GLY A 172 -16.74 -2.77 14.77
N ILE A 173 -16.42 -2.84 13.48
CA ILE A 173 -15.79 -1.75 12.73
C ILE A 173 -16.89 -1.04 11.95
N PRO A 174 -17.23 0.22 12.31
CA PRO A 174 -18.34 0.93 11.69
C PRO A 174 -18.13 1.15 10.19
N THR A 175 -19.20 0.97 9.42
CA THR A 175 -19.24 1.21 7.98
C THR A 175 -20.28 2.27 7.64
N ILE A 176 -19.88 3.32 6.90
CA ILE A 176 -20.69 4.48 6.56
C ILE A 176 -20.68 4.65 5.04
N ALA A 177 -21.83 4.60 4.40
CA ALA A 177 -21.98 4.90 2.98
C ALA A 177 -22.63 6.27 2.78
N VAL A 178 -21.98 7.13 2.00
CA VAL A 178 -22.53 8.42 1.59
C VAL A 178 -22.74 8.39 0.08
N VAL A 179 -23.99 8.42 -0.36
CA VAL A 179 -24.35 8.23 -1.76
C VAL A 179 -24.63 9.58 -2.42
N PHE A 180 -23.78 9.93 -3.40
CA PHE A 180 -23.82 11.22 -4.12
C PHE A 180 -24.43 11.12 -5.52
N GLY A 181 -24.60 9.93 -6.02
CA GLY A 181 -25.10 9.68 -7.36
C GLY A 181 -25.61 8.25 -7.49
N ASN A 182 -25.38 7.66 -8.65
CA ASN A 182 -25.80 6.29 -8.90
C ASN A 182 -24.99 5.29 -8.07
N SER A 183 -25.70 4.29 -7.56
CA SER A 183 -25.14 3.10 -6.94
C SER A 183 -25.98 1.91 -7.42
N THR A 184 -25.54 1.31 -8.54
CA THR A 184 -26.37 0.37 -9.30
C THR A 184 -25.86 -1.06 -9.26
N ALA A 185 -26.75 -2.02 -9.45
CA ALA A 185 -26.46 -3.45 -9.49
C ALA A 185 -25.71 -3.93 -8.23
N GLY A 186 -24.53 -4.56 -8.38
CA GLY A 186 -23.68 -4.94 -7.25
C GLY A 186 -23.26 -3.75 -6.37
N GLY A 187 -23.09 -2.55 -6.94
CA GLY A 187 -22.80 -1.34 -6.20
C GLY A 187 -23.87 -0.95 -5.18
N ALA A 188 -25.14 -1.28 -5.43
CA ALA A 188 -26.26 -1.01 -4.52
C ALA A 188 -26.11 -1.72 -3.15
N TYR A 189 -25.34 -2.78 -3.10
CA TYR A 189 -25.07 -3.49 -1.85
C TYR A 189 -24.04 -2.80 -0.96
N ILE A 190 -23.26 -1.85 -1.47
CA ILE A 190 -22.37 -1.04 -0.62
C ILE A 190 -23.21 -0.27 0.41
N PRO A 191 -24.15 0.62 0.03
CA PRO A 191 -25.05 1.20 1.01
C PRO A 191 -25.97 0.15 1.67
N GLY A 192 -26.41 -0.87 0.94
CA GLY A 192 -27.31 -1.91 1.48
C GLY A 192 -26.72 -2.77 2.61
N MET A 193 -25.41 -2.80 2.76
CA MET A 193 -24.67 -3.58 3.78
C MET A 193 -23.91 -2.71 4.78
N SER A 194 -23.91 -1.38 4.61
CA SER A 194 -23.28 -0.45 5.55
C SER A 194 -24.13 -0.23 6.79
N ASP A 195 -23.49 0.03 7.93
CA ASP A 195 -24.16 0.29 9.20
C ASP A 195 -24.90 1.63 9.21
N HIS A 196 -24.43 2.61 8.43
CA HIS A 196 -25.04 3.93 8.27
C HIS A 196 -25.09 4.33 6.80
N VAL A 197 -26.23 4.83 6.36
CA VAL A 197 -26.46 5.25 4.96
C VAL A 197 -26.97 6.67 4.90
N ILE A 198 -26.25 7.53 4.19
CA ILE A 198 -26.59 8.92 3.94
C ILE A 198 -26.84 9.09 2.44
N MET A 199 -27.99 9.61 2.05
CA MET A 199 -28.34 9.80 0.64
C MET A 199 -28.62 11.27 0.31
N VAL A 200 -28.01 11.76 -0.77
CA VAL A 200 -28.22 13.15 -1.25
C VAL A 200 -29.51 13.24 -2.05
N LYS A 201 -30.40 14.15 -1.64
CA LYS A 201 -31.68 14.45 -2.29
C LYS A 201 -31.53 14.66 -3.80
N GLU A 202 -32.44 14.08 -4.60
CA GLU A 202 -32.53 14.22 -6.06
C GLU A 202 -31.27 13.76 -6.84
N ARG A 203 -30.19 13.36 -6.16
CA ARG A 203 -28.93 12.93 -6.77
C ARG A 203 -28.64 11.46 -6.55
N ALA A 204 -28.78 11.00 -5.31
CA ALA A 204 -28.50 9.61 -4.95
C ALA A 204 -29.59 8.67 -5.50
N LYS A 205 -29.13 7.63 -6.20
CA LYS A 205 -29.97 6.56 -6.76
C LYS A 205 -29.39 5.21 -6.38
N VAL A 206 -30.15 4.40 -5.67
CA VAL A 206 -29.76 3.05 -5.27
C VAL A 206 -30.81 2.06 -5.77
N PHE A 207 -30.42 1.19 -6.69
CA PHE A 207 -31.30 0.14 -7.19
C PHE A 207 -30.50 -1.03 -7.78
N LEU A 208 -31.04 -2.24 -7.74
CA LEU A 208 -30.43 -3.42 -8.35
C LEU A 208 -30.48 -3.37 -9.87
N GLY A 209 -31.55 -2.82 -10.43
CA GLY A 209 -31.70 -2.58 -11.85
C GLY A 209 -32.36 -1.23 -12.10
N GLY A 210 -31.73 -0.39 -12.93
CA GLY A 210 -32.32 0.90 -13.31
C GLY A 210 -33.55 0.75 -14.21
N PRO A 211 -34.30 1.84 -14.47
CA PRO A 211 -35.56 1.83 -15.22
C PRO A 211 -35.54 1.05 -16.55
N PRO A 212 -34.47 1.13 -17.38
CA PRO A 212 -34.39 0.33 -18.60
C PRO A 212 -34.38 -1.18 -18.36
N LEU A 213 -33.71 -1.64 -17.30
CA LEU A 213 -33.66 -3.05 -16.96
C LEU A 213 -34.99 -3.52 -16.36
N VAL A 214 -35.61 -2.71 -15.52
CA VAL A 214 -36.95 -3.00 -14.97
C VAL A 214 -37.95 -3.14 -16.10
N LYS A 215 -38.00 -2.19 -17.05
CA LYS A 215 -38.90 -2.25 -18.22
C LYS A 215 -38.67 -3.51 -19.06
N MET A 216 -37.41 -3.89 -19.27
CA MET A 216 -37.08 -5.09 -20.04
C MET A 216 -37.48 -6.37 -19.30
N ALA A 217 -37.31 -6.44 -17.99
CA ALA A 217 -37.56 -7.64 -17.20
C ALA A 217 -39.01 -7.86 -16.82
N THR A 218 -39.76 -6.79 -16.55
CA THR A 218 -41.15 -6.84 -16.00
C THR A 218 -42.16 -6.15 -16.86
N GLY A 219 -41.78 -5.32 -17.84
CA GLY A 219 -42.64 -4.46 -18.61
C GLY A 219 -43.09 -3.18 -17.87
N GLU A 220 -42.69 -2.98 -16.63
CA GLU A 220 -43.02 -1.82 -15.82
C GLU A 220 -42.31 -0.57 -16.28
N GLU A 221 -43.01 0.55 -16.36
CA GLU A 221 -42.41 1.88 -16.59
C GLU A 221 -42.17 2.57 -15.25
N SER A 222 -40.93 2.96 -14.99
CA SER A 222 -40.51 3.65 -13.77
C SER A 222 -39.54 4.76 -14.11
N ASP A 223 -39.42 5.76 -13.24
CA ASP A 223 -38.37 6.76 -13.28
C ASP A 223 -37.34 6.49 -12.18
N ASP A 224 -36.15 7.08 -12.33
CA ASP A 224 -35.02 6.88 -11.40
C ASP A 224 -35.36 7.25 -9.95
N GLU A 225 -36.17 8.32 -9.75
CA GLU A 225 -36.44 8.86 -8.41
C GLU A 225 -37.48 7.99 -7.68
N SER A 226 -38.53 7.59 -8.36
CA SER A 226 -39.54 6.71 -7.77
C SER A 226 -39.05 5.29 -7.56
N LEU A 227 -38.10 4.81 -8.40
CA LEU A 227 -37.55 3.46 -8.31
C LEU A 227 -36.50 3.33 -7.20
N GLY A 228 -35.56 4.30 -7.08
CA GLY A 228 -34.42 4.18 -6.18
C GLY A 228 -33.88 5.52 -5.69
N GLY A 229 -34.66 6.59 -5.73
CA GLY A 229 -34.25 7.91 -5.27
C GLY A 229 -34.10 8.01 -3.76
N ALA A 230 -33.37 9.02 -3.31
CA ALA A 230 -33.09 9.24 -1.88
C ALA A 230 -34.38 9.41 -1.05
N GLU A 231 -35.38 10.12 -1.55
CA GLU A 231 -36.63 10.33 -0.82
C GLU A 231 -37.43 9.03 -0.69
N MET A 232 -37.51 8.22 -1.75
CA MET A 232 -38.15 6.91 -1.70
C MET A 232 -37.44 6.03 -0.64
N HIS A 233 -36.12 5.98 -0.64
CA HIS A 233 -35.37 5.18 0.34
C HIS A 233 -35.50 5.70 1.78
N ALA A 234 -35.62 7.01 1.97
CA ALA A 234 -35.80 7.58 3.30
C ALA A 234 -37.22 7.39 3.87
N ARG A 235 -38.25 7.35 3.00
CA ARG A 235 -39.67 7.32 3.43
C ARG A 235 -40.33 5.95 3.31
N VAL A 236 -39.90 5.13 2.33
CA VAL A 236 -40.64 3.91 1.95
C VAL A 236 -39.82 2.67 2.28
N SER A 237 -38.62 2.52 1.72
CA SER A 237 -37.82 1.30 1.93
C SER A 237 -37.03 1.29 3.24
N GLY A 238 -36.74 2.46 3.82
CA GLY A 238 -35.93 2.57 5.04
C GLY A 238 -34.44 2.34 4.84
N LEU A 239 -33.94 2.31 3.58
CA LEU A 239 -32.50 2.12 3.32
C LEU A 239 -31.67 3.34 3.75
N ALA A 240 -32.18 4.55 3.55
CA ALA A 240 -31.49 5.77 3.94
C ALA A 240 -31.78 6.11 5.42
N ASP A 241 -30.75 6.07 6.27
CA ASP A 241 -30.84 6.52 7.66
C ASP A 241 -30.86 8.04 7.75
N HIS A 242 -30.16 8.69 6.82
CA HIS A 242 -30.04 10.14 6.75
C HIS A 242 -30.33 10.65 5.34
N PHE A 243 -31.14 11.71 5.28
CA PHE A 243 -31.52 12.39 4.04
C PHE A 243 -30.84 13.76 4.00
N ALA A 244 -29.91 13.94 3.09
CA ALA A 244 -29.13 15.15 2.96
C ALA A 244 -29.67 16.04 1.84
N VAL A 245 -29.70 17.36 2.05
CA VAL A 245 -30.25 18.30 1.06
C VAL A 245 -29.28 18.56 -0.11
N ASP A 246 -27.98 18.44 0.15
CA ASP A 246 -26.91 18.58 -0.84
C ASP A 246 -25.64 17.78 -0.44
N GLU A 247 -24.58 17.83 -1.26
CA GLU A 247 -23.34 17.10 -1.01
C GLU A 247 -22.62 17.59 0.25
N GLN A 248 -22.62 18.88 0.53
CA GLN A 248 -21.98 19.44 1.73
C GLN A 248 -22.72 19.03 3.01
N ASP A 249 -24.05 19.00 2.96
CA ASP A 249 -24.86 18.51 4.06
C ASP A 249 -24.63 17.02 4.32
N ALA A 250 -24.49 16.21 3.25
CA ALA A 250 -24.17 14.79 3.38
C ALA A 250 -22.82 14.55 4.08
N LEU A 251 -21.80 15.32 3.73
CA LEU A 251 -20.48 15.26 4.38
C LEU A 251 -20.56 15.71 5.85
N ARG A 252 -21.31 16.78 6.16
CA ARG A 252 -21.54 17.19 7.57
C ARG A 252 -22.27 16.11 8.37
N GLN A 253 -23.25 15.42 7.76
CA GLN A 253 -23.97 14.32 8.41
C GLN A 253 -23.03 13.12 8.64
N ALA A 254 -22.17 12.78 7.68
CA ALA A 254 -21.15 11.74 7.84
C ALA A 254 -20.19 12.06 9.02
N ARG A 255 -19.71 13.29 9.11
CA ARG A 255 -18.90 13.75 10.25
C ARG A 255 -19.64 13.58 11.58
N ARG A 256 -20.93 13.97 11.63
CA ARG A 256 -21.75 13.76 12.84
C ARG A 256 -21.93 12.29 13.21
N VAL A 257 -22.04 11.40 12.24
CA VAL A 257 -22.07 9.95 12.50
C VAL A 257 -20.75 9.54 13.15
N VAL A 258 -19.61 9.91 12.55
CA VAL A 258 -18.27 9.57 13.11
C VAL A 258 -18.12 10.10 14.53
N ALA A 259 -18.48 11.35 14.81
CA ALA A 259 -18.41 11.94 16.15
C ALA A 259 -19.20 11.15 17.23
N ARG A 260 -20.19 10.34 16.81
CA ARG A 260 -21.04 9.55 17.71
C ARG A 260 -20.69 8.07 17.79
N LEU A 261 -19.69 7.61 17.04
CA LEU A 261 -19.27 6.20 17.05
C LEU A 261 -18.67 5.74 18.38
N ASN A 262 -18.28 6.69 19.25
CA ASN A 262 -17.54 6.38 20.50
C ASN A 262 -16.29 5.51 20.20
N HIS A 263 -15.72 5.70 19.02
CA HIS A 263 -14.54 4.96 18.60
C HIS A 263 -13.31 5.39 19.40
N ARG A 264 -12.51 4.43 19.83
CA ARG A 264 -11.29 4.69 20.62
C ARG A 264 -10.17 3.80 20.15
N LYS A 265 -8.95 4.35 20.15
CA LYS A 265 -7.75 3.56 19.94
C LYS A 265 -7.58 2.51 21.04
N ALA A 266 -7.06 1.34 20.66
CA ALA A 266 -6.76 0.28 21.62
C ALA A 266 -5.61 0.67 22.56
N TYR A 267 -4.68 1.47 22.06
CA TYR A 267 -3.56 2.01 22.82
C TYR A 267 -3.72 3.52 22.96
N GLY A 268 -3.24 4.05 24.10
CA GLY A 268 -3.23 5.50 24.35
C GLY A 268 -2.30 6.27 23.40
N ASP A 269 -2.19 7.57 23.65
CA ASP A 269 -1.29 8.44 22.90
C ASP A 269 0.15 7.93 22.96
N PRO A 270 0.93 8.13 21.89
CA PRO A 270 2.34 7.77 21.86
C PRO A 270 3.13 8.53 22.92
N GLY A 271 4.30 8.02 23.27
CA GLY A 271 5.25 8.72 24.12
C GLY A 271 5.72 10.04 23.52
N PRO A 272 6.54 10.80 24.24
CA PRO A 272 7.11 12.03 23.71
C PRO A 272 7.96 11.74 22.47
N ALA A 273 7.71 12.47 21.39
CA ALA A 273 8.48 12.40 20.17
C ALA A 273 9.49 13.55 20.09
N ALA A 274 10.68 13.28 19.57
CA ALA A 274 11.67 14.28 19.25
C ALA A 274 11.98 14.22 17.74
N PRO A 275 12.14 15.36 17.06
CA PRO A 275 12.56 15.30 15.66
C PRO A 275 13.95 14.63 15.54
N PRO A 276 14.26 13.99 14.41
CA PRO A 276 15.61 13.55 14.09
C PRO A 276 16.60 14.70 14.19
N LYS A 277 17.88 14.42 14.44
CA LYS A 277 18.93 15.44 14.49
C LYS A 277 19.42 15.86 13.10
N TYR A 278 19.12 15.09 12.08
CA TYR A 278 19.52 15.31 10.70
C TYR A 278 18.30 15.63 9.86
N ASP A 279 18.51 16.45 8.82
CA ASP A 279 17.45 16.93 7.95
C ASP A 279 16.92 15.78 7.07
N GLU A 280 15.61 15.69 6.93
CA GLU A 280 14.94 14.72 6.07
C GLU A 280 15.28 14.89 4.58
N ASP A 281 15.61 16.10 4.15
CA ASP A 281 16.02 16.39 2.77
C ASP A 281 17.34 15.71 2.38
N GLU A 282 18.17 15.36 3.37
CA GLU A 282 19.41 14.58 3.17
C GLU A 282 19.14 13.13 2.71
N LEU A 283 17.93 12.58 2.95
CA LEU A 283 17.53 11.25 2.48
C LEU A 283 17.64 11.10 0.96
N LEU A 284 17.48 12.18 0.22
CA LEU A 284 17.62 12.17 -1.24
C LEU A 284 19.03 11.82 -1.71
N GLY A 285 20.06 12.09 -0.89
CA GLY A 285 21.46 11.88 -1.23
C GLY A 285 22.07 10.55 -0.74
N ILE A 286 21.31 9.74 0.03
CA ILE A 286 21.87 8.54 0.68
C ILE A 286 21.87 7.33 -0.25
N VAL A 287 20.74 7.06 -0.94
CA VAL A 287 20.60 5.88 -1.77
C VAL A 287 21.23 6.12 -3.14
N PRO A 288 22.24 5.33 -3.53
CA PRO A 288 22.89 5.48 -4.83
C PRO A 288 21.92 5.26 -5.99
N GLY A 289 22.09 6.02 -7.06
CA GLY A 289 21.36 5.81 -8.31
C GLY A 289 21.64 4.43 -8.95
N ASP A 290 22.84 3.89 -8.70
CA ASP A 290 23.22 2.50 -9.02
C ASP A 290 23.04 1.60 -7.78
N LEU A 291 22.09 0.67 -7.85
CA LEU A 291 21.79 -0.27 -6.76
C LEU A 291 22.88 -1.30 -6.48
N LYS A 292 23.97 -1.31 -7.25
CA LYS A 292 25.18 -2.13 -6.98
C LYS A 292 26.11 -1.47 -5.97
N THR A 293 26.01 -0.16 -5.81
CA THR A 293 26.80 0.60 -4.84
C THR A 293 26.17 0.46 -3.47
N PRO A 294 26.87 -0.09 -2.46
CA PRO A 294 26.34 -0.21 -1.11
C PRO A 294 26.27 1.15 -0.41
N PHE A 295 25.32 1.29 0.51
CA PHE A 295 25.23 2.42 1.43
C PHE A 295 24.95 1.94 2.86
N ASP A 296 25.29 2.75 3.86
CA ASP A 296 24.97 2.43 5.25
C ASP A 296 23.51 2.81 5.58
N PRO A 297 22.62 1.85 5.89
CA PRO A 297 21.23 2.13 6.21
C PRO A 297 21.07 2.88 7.54
N ARG A 298 22.13 2.95 8.39
CA ARG A 298 22.09 3.76 9.61
C ARG A 298 21.92 5.25 9.30
N GLU A 299 22.39 5.70 8.13
CA GLU A 299 22.17 7.06 7.64
C GLU A 299 20.68 7.33 7.40
N VAL A 300 19.94 6.35 6.86
CA VAL A 300 18.48 6.45 6.71
C VAL A 300 17.81 6.40 8.07
N VAL A 301 18.15 5.43 8.91
CA VAL A 301 17.57 5.28 10.27
C VAL A 301 17.75 6.55 11.08
N ALA A 302 18.94 7.18 11.03
CA ALA A 302 19.23 8.42 11.76
C ALA A 302 18.34 9.60 11.38
N ARG A 303 17.76 9.61 10.18
CA ARG A 303 16.83 10.65 9.66
C ARG A 303 15.36 10.28 9.82
N LEU A 304 15.07 9.08 10.30
CA LEU A 304 13.70 8.63 10.52
C LEU A 304 13.32 8.57 12.01
N VAL A 305 14.23 8.12 12.88
CA VAL A 305 13.90 7.82 14.27
C VAL A 305 14.01 9.03 15.19
N ASP A 306 13.26 9.01 16.28
CA ASP A 306 13.17 10.08 17.26
C ASP A 306 14.54 10.41 17.86
N GLY A 307 14.95 11.69 17.76
CA GLY A 307 16.23 12.17 18.26
C GLY A 307 17.46 11.53 17.64
N SER A 308 17.30 10.80 16.53
CA SER A 308 18.31 9.92 15.93
C SER A 308 18.87 8.88 16.92
N ASP A 309 18.05 8.49 17.93
CA ASP A 309 18.43 7.54 18.98
C ASP A 309 18.11 6.12 18.53
N PHE A 310 19.16 5.27 18.52
CA PHE A 310 19.06 3.90 18.04
C PHE A 310 19.90 2.97 18.92
N ASP A 311 19.23 1.99 19.52
CA ASP A 311 19.89 0.93 20.30
C ASP A 311 20.11 -0.30 19.42
N GLU A 312 21.31 -0.36 18.81
CA GLU A 312 21.64 -1.40 17.84
C GLU A 312 21.85 -2.76 18.50
N PHE A 313 21.08 -3.75 18.04
CA PHE A 313 21.16 -5.13 18.50
C PHE A 313 22.20 -5.92 17.69
N LYS A 314 23.19 -6.52 18.36
CA LYS A 314 24.29 -7.32 17.75
C LYS A 314 25.04 -6.60 16.63
N PRO A 315 25.63 -5.40 16.87
CA PRO A 315 26.29 -4.63 15.82
C PRO A 315 27.52 -5.34 15.21
N LEU A 316 28.14 -6.28 15.92
CA LEU A 316 29.33 -7.01 15.48
C LEU A 316 29.04 -8.40 14.88
N TYR A 317 27.75 -8.82 14.82
CA TYR A 317 27.35 -10.12 14.29
C TYR A 317 26.30 -9.94 13.19
N GLY A 318 26.49 -10.61 12.06
CA GLY A 318 25.59 -10.45 10.91
C GLY A 318 25.54 -9.00 10.44
N THR A 319 26.68 -8.44 10.06
CA THR A 319 26.87 -6.99 9.85
C THR A 319 26.21 -6.47 8.58
N SER A 320 25.82 -7.33 7.65
CA SER A 320 25.05 -6.93 6.46
C SER A 320 23.55 -6.69 6.73
N LEU A 321 23.11 -6.93 7.96
CA LEU A 321 21.79 -6.57 8.45
C LEU A 321 21.91 -5.76 9.74
N VAL A 322 21.46 -4.52 9.73
CA VAL A 322 21.31 -3.66 10.91
C VAL A 322 19.99 -3.98 11.59
N THR A 323 20.01 -4.21 12.90
CA THR A 323 18.81 -4.41 13.71
C THR A 323 18.92 -3.60 15.00
N GLY A 324 17.82 -3.04 15.48
CA GLY A 324 17.85 -2.26 16.73
C GLY A 324 16.50 -1.68 17.11
N TRP A 325 16.45 -1.07 18.28
CA TRP A 325 15.28 -0.47 18.87
C TRP A 325 15.32 1.05 18.74
N ALA A 326 14.16 1.64 18.42
CA ALA A 326 14.01 3.08 18.29
C ALA A 326 12.61 3.55 18.66
N GLY A 327 12.43 4.87 18.76
CA GLY A 327 11.15 5.54 18.73
C GLY A 327 10.89 6.16 17.35
N LEU A 328 9.65 6.21 16.91
CA LEU A 328 9.22 6.92 15.72
C LEU A 328 7.89 7.60 16.00
N HIS A 329 7.87 8.94 16.00
CA HIS A 329 6.73 9.74 16.47
C HIS A 329 6.22 9.31 17.88
N GLY A 330 7.13 8.90 18.77
CA GLY A 330 6.83 8.44 20.12
C GLY A 330 6.38 6.97 20.20
N TYR A 331 6.17 6.30 19.06
CA TYR A 331 5.87 4.86 19.04
C TYR A 331 7.15 4.02 19.09
N PRO A 332 7.22 2.98 19.93
CA PRO A 332 8.35 2.06 19.92
C PRO A 332 8.34 1.22 18.65
N VAL A 333 9.51 1.05 18.01
CA VAL A 333 9.68 0.23 16.82
C VAL A 333 10.96 -0.59 16.90
N GLY A 334 10.93 -1.82 16.36
CA GLY A 334 12.12 -2.59 16.04
C GLY A 334 12.46 -2.44 14.58
N VAL A 335 13.67 -2.05 14.26
CA VAL A 335 14.13 -1.81 12.87
C VAL A 335 15.01 -2.96 12.39
N LEU A 336 14.75 -3.43 11.16
CA LEU A 336 15.63 -4.32 10.39
C LEU A 336 15.96 -3.64 9.06
N ALA A 337 17.24 -3.40 8.77
CA ALA A 337 17.67 -2.68 7.57
C ALA A 337 18.86 -3.36 6.89
N ASN A 338 18.79 -3.59 5.58
CA ASN A 338 19.87 -4.22 4.83
C ASN A 338 21.03 -3.23 4.59
N ALA A 339 22.27 -3.62 4.93
CA ALA A 339 23.45 -2.79 4.77
C ALA A 339 24.27 -3.10 3.50
N GLN A 340 24.37 -4.36 3.11
CA GLN A 340 25.26 -4.77 2.00
C GLN A 340 24.54 -5.54 0.87
N GLY A 341 23.23 -5.51 0.83
CA GLY A 341 22.45 -6.13 -0.24
C GLY A 341 22.34 -7.65 -0.21
N VAL A 342 23.15 -8.37 0.59
CA VAL A 342 23.14 -9.85 0.65
C VAL A 342 22.88 -10.32 2.06
N LEU A 343 22.04 -11.34 2.20
CA LEU A 343 21.74 -12.01 3.48
C LEU A 343 22.56 -13.30 3.58
N PHE A 344 23.31 -13.44 4.65
CA PHE A 344 24.05 -14.65 5.00
C PHE A 344 23.36 -15.41 6.15
N SER A 345 23.95 -16.51 6.56
CA SER A 345 23.44 -17.32 7.67
C SER A 345 23.36 -16.55 8.99
N GLN A 346 24.35 -15.71 9.25
CA GLN A 346 24.42 -14.92 10.49
C GLN A 346 23.33 -13.85 10.55
N GLU A 347 23.06 -13.16 9.45
CA GLU A 347 21.97 -12.20 9.33
C GLU A 347 20.63 -12.85 9.57
N SER A 348 20.43 -14.02 8.98
CA SER A 348 19.18 -14.78 9.14
C SER A 348 18.93 -15.20 10.58
N GLN A 349 19.97 -15.66 11.30
CA GLN A 349 19.87 -16.02 12.72
C GLN A 349 19.63 -14.79 13.59
N LYS A 350 20.34 -13.67 13.32
CA LYS A 350 20.17 -12.39 14.00
C LYS A 350 18.75 -11.86 13.84
N ALA A 351 18.24 -11.84 12.60
CA ALA A 351 16.88 -11.41 12.30
C ALA A 351 15.83 -12.28 13.00
N ALA A 352 15.97 -13.61 12.92
CA ALA A 352 15.04 -14.53 13.56
C ALA A 352 14.95 -14.30 15.08
N GLN A 353 16.07 -14.08 15.75
CA GLN A 353 16.09 -13.76 17.17
C GLN A 353 15.48 -12.38 17.45
N PHE A 354 15.82 -11.36 16.67
CA PHE A 354 15.33 -10.00 16.87
C PHE A 354 13.80 -9.92 16.70
N ILE A 355 13.25 -10.58 15.68
CA ILE A 355 11.81 -10.67 15.46
C ILE A 355 11.10 -11.32 16.66
N GLN A 356 11.67 -12.40 17.23
CA GLN A 356 11.11 -13.03 18.42
C GLN A 356 11.12 -12.10 19.63
N LEU A 357 12.19 -11.33 19.83
CA LEU A 357 12.27 -10.33 20.89
C LEU A 357 11.23 -9.21 20.73
N ALA A 358 11.00 -8.75 19.48
CA ALA A 358 9.95 -7.77 19.20
C ALA A 358 8.56 -8.32 19.53
N ASN A 359 8.29 -9.57 19.18
CA ASN A 359 7.05 -10.26 19.51
C ASN A 359 6.87 -10.44 21.02
N GLN A 360 7.93 -10.73 21.77
CA GLN A 360 7.87 -10.84 23.23
C GLN A 360 7.48 -9.52 23.91
N ARG A 361 7.79 -8.39 23.26
CA ARG A 361 7.60 -7.03 23.78
C ARG A 361 6.40 -6.30 23.18
N ASP A 362 5.66 -6.94 22.27
CA ASP A 362 4.56 -6.33 21.53
C ASP A 362 4.99 -5.05 20.78
N ILE A 363 6.19 -5.07 20.17
CA ILE A 363 6.75 -3.94 19.44
C ILE A 363 6.61 -4.16 17.93
N PRO A 364 5.97 -3.21 17.19
CA PRO A 364 5.93 -3.25 15.73
C PRO A 364 7.31 -3.29 15.09
N LEU A 365 7.43 -3.91 13.92
CA LEU A 365 8.67 -4.04 13.17
C LEU A 365 8.65 -3.18 11.90
N LEU A 366 9.76 -2.49 11.66
CA LEU A 366 10.04 -1.73 10.44
C LEU A 366 11.14 -2.43 9.65
N PHE A 367 10.83 -2.85 8.42
CA PHE A 367 11.76 -3.46 7.48
C PHE A 367 12.15 -2.45 6.40
N LEU A 368 13.43 -2.11 6.32
CA LEU A 368 14.02 -1.23 5.33
C LEU A 368 14.79 -2.08 4.32
N HIS A 369 14.23 -2.26 3.12
CA HIS A 369 14.75 -3.20 2.13
C HIS A 369 15.84 -2.58 1.26
N ASN A 370 16.99 -3.25 1.22
CA ASN A 370 18.02 -3.12 0.19
C ASN A 370 18.75 -4.45 0.07
N THR A 371 18.11 -5.47 -0.55
CA THR A 371 18.65 -6.82 -0.64
C THR A 371 18.57 -7.40 -2.04
N THR A 372 19.63 -8.06 -2.48
CA THR A 372 19.69 -8.83 -3.73
C THR A 372 19.36 -10.32 -3.52
N GLY A 373 19.13 -10.72 -2.27
CA GLY A 373 18.77 -12.08 -1.88
C GLY A 373 19.69 -12.71 -0.86
N TYR A 374 19.53 -14.02 -0.64
CA TYR A 374 20.44 -14.81 0.17
C TYR A 374 21.69 -15.18 -0.64
N MET A 375 22.83 -15.29 0.05
CA MET A 375 24.08 -15.69 -0.58
C MET A 375 23.99 -17.11 -1.14
N VAL A 376 24.62 -17.34 -2.28
CA VAL A 376 24.67 -18.61 -2.99
C VAL A 376 26.12 -19.10 -3.12
N GLY A 377 26.31 -20.39 -3.30
CA GLY A 377 27.62 -20.99 -3.51
C GLY A 377 27.88 -22.19 -2.59
N ARG A 378 28.80 -23.05 -2.98
CA ARG A 378 29.07 -24.33 -2.28
C ARG A 378 29.32 -24.16 -0.79
N GLU A 379 30.12 -23.18 -0.40
CA GLU A 379 30.47 -22.89 1.00
C GLU A 379 29.20 -22.54 1.81
N TYR A 380 28.36 -21.69 1.27
CA TYR A 380 27.14 -21.21 1.94
C TYR A 380 26.07 -22.29 2.01
N GLU A 381 25.89 -23.07 0.92
CA GLU A 381 24.96 -24.20 0.91
C GLU A 381 25.37 -25.26 1.94
N GLN A 382 26.65 -25.63 1.98
CA GLN A 382 27.18 -26.58 2.97
C GLN A 382 27.17 -25.99 4.39
N GLY A 383 27.33 -24.66 4.54
CA GLY A 383 27.21 -23.92 5.79
C GLY A 383 25.76 -23.76 6.29
N GLY A 384 24.77 -24.24 5.54
CA GLY A 384 23.36 -24.30 5.96
C GLY A 384 22.58 -23.03 5.69
N ILE A 385 22.90 -22.26 4.66
CA ILE A 385 22.19 -21.01 4.30
C ILE A 385 20.68 -21.26 4.13
N ILE A 386 20.27 -22.39 3.54
CA ILE A 386 18.85 -22.72 3.34
C ILE A 386 18.13 -22.85 4.68
N LYS A 387 18.71 -23.59 5.65
CA LYS A 387 18.07 -23.74 6.97
C LYS A 387 18.03 -22.42 7.75
N HIS A 388 19.09 -21.63 7.69
CA HIS A 388 19.13 -20.35 8.39
C HIS A 388 18.21 -19.31 7.74
N GLY A 389 18.17 -19.23 6.39
CA GLY A 389 17.20 -18.43 5.67
C GLY A 389 15.76 -18.82 5.98
N ALA A 390 15.50 -20.14 6.05
CA ALA A 390 14.17 -20.65 6.45
C ALA A 390 13.81 -20.26 7.89
N MET A 391 14.77 -20.13 8.82
CA MET A 391 14.50 -19.64 10.17
C MET A 391 14.02 -18.17 10.15
N MET A 392 14.67 -17.32 9.36
CA MET A 392 14.25 -15.92 9.20
C MET A 392 12.85 -15.83 8.58
N ILE A 393 12.62 -16.55 7.48
CA ILE A 393 11.31 -16.59 6.82
C ILE A 393 10.23 -17.11 7.76
N ASN A 394 10.52 -18.15 8.55
CA ASN A 394 9.60 -18.66 9.57
C ASN A 394 9.27 -17.60 10.63
N ALA A 395 10.29 -16.89 11.13
CA ALA A 395 10.09 -15.85 12.11
C ALA A 395 9.22 -14.70 11.57
N VAL A 396 9.45 -14.24 10.35
CA VAL A 396 8.61 -13.23 9.70
C VAL A 396 7.18 -13.72 9.52
N SER A 397 7.00 -14.95 8.99
CA SER A 397 5.68 -15.52 8.68
C SER A 397 4.80 -15.72 9.91
N ASN A 398 5.39 -16.04 11.05
CA ASN A 398 4.67 -16.35 12.28
C ASN A 398 4.69 -15.20 13.30
N SER A 399 5.35 -14.10 12.99
CA SER A 399 5.28 -12.87 13.79
C SER A 399 3.86 -12.31 13.76
N ARG A 400 3.37 -11.87 14.93
CA ARG A 400 2.03 -11.29 15.09
C ARG A 400 2.04 -9.80 15.40
N VAL A 401 3.21 -9.24 15.73
CA VAL A 401 3.31 -7.80 15.83
C VAL A 401 3.15 -7.18 14.42
N PRO A 402 2.58 -5.97 14.33
CA PRO A 402 2.47 -5.28 13.04
C PRO A 402 3.81 -5.09 12.34
N HIS A 403 3.84 -5.31 11.03
CA HIS A 403 5.01 -5.08 10.19
C HIS A 403 4.76 -3.89 9.26
N LEU A 404 5.76 -3.04 9.14
CA LEU A 404 5.89 -1.96 8.16
C LEU A 404 7.07 -2.27 7.26
N SER A 405 6.95 -2.07 5.96
CA SER A 405 8.03 -2.31 5.01
C SER A 405 8.22 -1.12 4.09
N VAL A 406 9.49 -0.72 3.86
CA VAL A 406 9.88 0.30 2.89
C VAL A 406 10.96 -0.25 1.99
N LEU A 407 10.69 -0.32 0.70
CA LEU A 407 11.67 -0.68 -0.32
C LEU A 407 12.46 0.57 -0.68
N MET A 408 13.71 0.66 -0.22
CA MET A 408 14.58 1.81 -0.49
C MET A 408 15.43 1.61 -1.75
N GLY A 409 15.82 0.36 -2.01
CA GLY A 409 16.68 -0.04 -3.11
C GLY A 409 16.26 -1.39 -3.68
N ALA A 410 17.19 -2.28 -3.93
CA ALA A 410 16.90 -3.63 -4.39
C ALA A 410 16.08 -4.44 -3.38
N SER A 411 15.15 -5.25 -3.88
CA SER A 411 14.42 -6.22 -3.04
C SER A 411 14.10 -7.46 -3.89
N TYR A 412 15.07 -8.37 -4.01
CA TYR A 412 15.02 -9.48 -4.95
C TYR A 412 14.87 -10.84 -4.28
N GLY A 413 14.20 -11.76 -5.00
CA GLY A 413 14.09 -13.16 -4.67
C GLY A 413 13.59 -13.44 -3.25
N ALA A 414 14.11 -14.49 -2.63
CA ALA A 414 13.74 -14.86 -1.26
C ALA A 414 14.20 -13.85 -0.19
N GLY A 415 15.12 -12.94 -0.51
CA GLY A 415 15.47 -11.80 0.34
C GLY A 415 14.27 -10.87 0.57
N HIS A 416 13.47 -10.62 -0.47
CA HIS A 416 12.20 -9.90 -0.36
C HIS A 416 11.24 -10.57 0.63
N TYR A 417 11.22 -11.90 0.66
CA TYR A 417 10.38 -12.67 1.58
C TYR A 417 10.89 -12.57 3.02
N GLY A 418 12.19 -12.76 3.23
CA GLY A 418 12.81 -12.63 4.56
C GLY A 418 12.70 -11.22 5.17
N MET A 419 12.59 -10.20 4.34
CA MET A 419 12.40 -8.80 4.74
C MET A 419 10.93 -8.37 4.78
N CYS A 420 9.97 -9.30 4.85
CA CYS A 420 8.54 -9.00 4.92
C CYS A 420 7.99 -8.27 3.69
N GLY A 421 8.19 -8.84 2.50
CA GLY A 421 7.55 -8.35 1.28
C GLY A 421 6.03 -8.57 1.27
N ARG A 422 5.34 -8.13 0.21
CA ARG A 422 3.87 -8.12 0.12
C ARG A 422 3.18 -9.44 0.48
N ALA A 423 3.75 -10.59 0.09
CA ALA A 423 3.17 -11.90 0.37
C ALA A 423 3.22 -12.33 1.86
N TYR A 424 3.90 -11.55 2.69
CA TYR A 424 4.02 -11.77 4.15
C TYR A 424 3.13 -10.81 4.96
N ASP A 425 2.12 -10.24 4.31
CA ASP A 425 1.04 -9.45 4.89
C ASP A 425 1.51 -8.29 5.78
N PRO A 426 2.50 -7.46 5.34
CA PRO A 426 2.81 -6.25 6.09
C PRO A 426 1.55 -5.39 6.22
N ARG A 427 1.37 -4.74 7.37
CA ARG A 427 0.26 -3.80 7.58
C ARG A 427 0.28 -2.72 6.51
N PHE A 428 1.50 -2.21 6.21
CA PHE A 428 1.75 -1.28 5.12
C PHE A 428 3.10 -1.58 4.48
N LEU A 429 3.16 -1.40 3.17
CA LEU A 429 4.38 -1.53 2.39
C LEU A 429 4.45 -0.40 1.38
N PHE A 430 5.52 0.39 1.45
CA PHE A 430 5.80 1.48 0.51
C PHE A 430 7.11 1.25 -0.23
N ALA A 431 7.28 1.96 -1.34
CA ALA A 431 8.51 1.96 -2.10
C ALA A 431 9.03 3.39 -2.31
N TRP A 432 10.35 3.57 -2.34
CA TRP A 432 10.97 4.79 -2.85
C TRP A 432 11.07 4.74 -4.37
N PRO A 433 11.21 5.87 -5.08
CA PRO A 433 11.38 5.88 -6.53
C PRO A 433 12.63 5.14 -7.02
N SER A 434 13.62 4.92 -6.16
CA SER A 434 14.84 4.13 -6.42
C SER A 434 14.63 2.63 -6.32
N ALA A 435 13.54 2.16 -5.72
CA ALA A 435 13.31 0.75 -5.44
C ALA A 435 13.18 -0.10 -6.72
N LYS A 436 13.59 -1.35 -6.63
CA LYS A 436 13.35 -2.38 -7.66
C LYS A 436 13.06 -3.71 -6.99
N SER A 437 12.06 -4.44 -7.52
CA SER A 437 11.74 -5.77 -7.01
C SER A 437 11.45 -6.75 -8.15
N ALA A 438 12.11 -7.90 -8.11
CA ALA A 438 11.94 -9.01 -9.06
C ALA A 438 12.44 -10.32 -8.44
N VAL A 439 12.29 -11.42 -9.17
CA VAL A 439 12.84 -12.73 -8.75
C VAL A 439 14.36 -12.67 -8.62
N MET A 440 15.04 -11.97 -9.54
CA MET A 440 16.48 -11.69 -9.51
C MET A 440 16.78 -10.47 -10.38
N GLY A 441 17.97 -9.90 -10.26
CA GLY A 441 18.37 -8.77 -11.08
C GLY A 441 18.36 -9.08 -12.58
N PRO A 442 18.14 -8.09 -13.45
CA PRO A 442 17.99 -8.29 -14.90
C PRO A 442 19.15 -9.05 -15.53
N GLN A 443 20.38 -8.64 -15.23
CA GLN A 443 21.61 -9.27 -15.77
C GLN A 443 21.79 -10.71 -15.29
N GLN A 444 21.45 -11.00 -14.03
CA GLN A 444 21.53 -12.35 -13.46
C GLN A 444 20.54 -13.28 -14.14
N LEU A 445 19.30 -12.85 -14.35
CA LEU A 445 18.29 -13.67 -15.01
C LEU A 445 18.67 -13.94 -16.47
N ALA A 446 19.05 -12.92 -17.22
CA ALA A 446 19.52 -13.06 -18.60
C ALA A 446 20.72 -14.01 -18.70
N GLY A 447 21.69 -13.89 -17.79
CA GLY A 447 22.85 -14.78 -17.74
C GLY A 447 22.50 -16.24 -17.45
N VAL A 448 21.58 -16.50 -16.50
CA VAL A 448 21.10 -17.85 -16.20
C VAL A 448 20.41 -18.48 -17.42
N LEU A 449 19.52 -17.74 -18.07
CA LEU A 449 18.80 -18.23 -19.27
C LEU A 449 19.77 -18.55 -20.42
N SER A 450 20.78 -17.71 -20.63
CA SER A 450 21.85 -17.93 -21.62
C SER A 450 22.63 -19.23 -21.31
N ILE A 451 23.04 -19.45 -20.05
CA ILE A 451 23.74 -20.67 -19.64
C ILE A 451 22.86 -21.92 -19.91
N VAL A 452 21.59 -21.88 -19.56
CA VAL A 452 20.63 -23.00 -19.78
C VAL A 452 20.43 -23.26 -21.28
N ALA A 453 20.29 -22.20 -22.09
CA ALA A 453 20.15 -22.33 -23.55
C ALA A 453 21.41 -22.97 -24.17
N ARG A 454 22.59 -22.53 -23.77
CA ARG A 454 23.88 -23.10 -24.22
C ARG A 454 24.03 -24.57 -23.85
N GLN A 455 23.70 -24.94 -22.62
CA GLN A 455 23.71 -26.33 -22.18
C GLN A 455 22.72 -27.19 -22.96
N SER A 456 21.54 -26.68 -23.26
CA SER A 456 20.53 -27.36 -24.06
C SER A 456 21.02 -27.60 -25.52
N ALA A 457 21.66 -26.61 -26.15
CA ALA A 457 22.23 -26.74 -27.49
C ALA A 457 23.34 -27.83 -27.54
N VAL A 458 24.24 -27.80 -26.56
CA VAL A 458 25.30 -28.83 -26.41
C VAL A 458 24.68 -30.23 -26.24
N ALA A 459 23.69 -30.39 -25.38
CA ALA A 459 23.03 -31.67 -25.14
C ALA A 459 22.31 -32.22 -26.39
N LYS A 460 21.85 -31.33 -27.29
CA LYS A 460 21.19 -31.69 -28.57
C LYS A 460 22.19 -31.84 -29.74
N GLY A 461 23.48 -31.60 -29.51
CA GLY A 461 24.49 -31.60 -30.58
C GLY A 461 24.30 -30.50 -31.63
N GLN A 462 23.64 -29.41 -31.27
CA GLN A 462 23.35 -28.27 -32.13
C GLN A 462 24.40 -27.17 -31.95
N PRO A 463 24.78 -26.45 -33.04
CA PRO A 463 25.60 -25.26 -32.86
C PRO A 463 24.87 -24.21 -32.05
N TYR A 464 25.60 -23.51 -31.18
CA TYR A 464 25.06 -22.41 -30.40
C TYR A 464 25.17 -21.10 -31.18
N ASP A 465 24.08 -20.36 -31.28
CA ASP A 465 24.01 -19.07 -31.99
C ASP A 465 24.27 -17.95 -30.95
N GLU A 466 25.48 -17.39 -30.99
CA GLU A 466 25.90 -16.32 -30.04
C GLU A 466 25.16 -15.00 -30.31
N ASP A 467 24.77 -14.69 -31.54
CA ASP A 467 24.03 -13.47 -31.87
C ASP A 467 22.58 -13.55 -31.38
N ALA A 468 21.96 -14.71 -31.56
CA ALA A 468 20.63 -14.97 -31.01
C ALA A 468 20.63 -14.94 -29.47
N ASP A 469 21.68 -15.45 -28.83
CA ASP A 469 21.85 -15.38 -27.37
C ASP A 469 22.00 -13.93 -26.88
N ALA A 470 22.82 -13.13 -27.53
CA ALA A 470 22.99 -11.72 -27.18
C ALA A 470 21.67 -10.93 -27.31
N ALA A 471 20.89 -11.19 -28.37
CA ALA A 471 19.57 -10.59 -28.55
C ALA A 471 18.59 -11.03 -27.46
N LEU A 472 18.56 -12.31 -27.11
CA LEU A 472 17.71 -12.84 -26.03
C LEU A 472 18.07 -12.20 -24.69
N ARG A 473 19.37 -12.10 -24.36
CA ARG A 473 19.83 -11.47 -23.11
C ARG A 473 19.39 -10.02 -23.02
N ALA A 474 19.60 -9.24 -24.09
CA ALA A 474 19.16 -7.83 -24.13
C ALA A 474 17.63 -7.69 -23.94
N MET A 475 16.84 -8.55 -24.58
CA MET A 475 15.39 -8.57 -24.44
C MET A 475 14.96 -8.88 -23.01
N VAL A 476 15.54 -9.91 -22.40
CA VAL A 476 15.24 -10.31 -21.02
C VAL A 476 15.65 -9.22 -20.03
N GLU A 477 16.84 -8.64 -20.19
CA GLU A 477 17.32 -7.55 -19.33
C GLU A 477 16.36 -6.36 -19.40
N GLN A 478 15.93 -5.94 -20.60
CA GLN A 478 14.98 -4.84 -20.77
C GLN A 478 13.61 -5.15 -20.16
N GLN A 479 13.11 -6.37 -20.34
CA GLN A 479 11.84 -6.78 -19.77
C GLN A 479 11.87 -6.72 -18.25
N ILE A 480 12.85 -7.37 -17.60
CA ILE A 480 12.96 -7.41 -16.15
C ILE A 480 13.22 -6.01 -15.58
N GLU A 481 14.05 -5.20 -16.26
CA GLU A 481 14.24 -3.81 -15.85
C GLU A 481 12.92 -3.05 -15.78
N SER A 482 12.09 -3.14 -16.83
CA SER A 482 10.79 -2.46 -16.88
C SER A 482 9.77 -3.00 -15.86
N GLU A 483 9.77 -4.32 -15.62
CA GLU A 483 8.84 -4.98 -14.70
C GLU A 483 9.26 -4.89 -13.22
N SER A 484 10.50 -4.47 -12.94
CA SER A 484 11.01 -4.29 -11.57
C SER A 484 10.80 -2.89 -11.02
N LEU A 485 10.38 -1.93 -11.84
CA LEU A 485 10.21 -0.52 -11.44
C LEU A 485 9.12 -0.35 -10.37
N PRO A 486 9.28 0.61 -9.44
CA PRO A 486 8.29 0.82 -8.38
C PRO A 486 6.93 1.22 -8.94
N MET A 487 6.84 2.02 -9.99
CA MET A 487 5.57 2.36 -10.64
C MET A 487 4.87 1.14 -11.25
N PHE A 488 5.63 0.18 -11.82
CA PHE A 488 5.07 -1.07 -12.33
C PHE A 488 4.48 -1.93 -11.20
N LEU A 489 5.20 -2.05 -10.09
CA LEU A 489 4.77 -2.80 -8.90
C LEU A 489 3.55 -2.15 -8.23
N SER A 490 3.61 -0.84 -8.04
CA SER A 490 2.52 -0.04 -7.46
C SER A 490 1.26 -0.07 -8.34
N GLY A 491 1.43 0.00 -9.67
CA GLY A 491 0.34 -0.18 -10.62
C GLY A 491 -0.41 -1.49 -10.47
N ARG A 492 0.25 -2.53 -9.95
CA ARG A 492 -0.30 -3.86 -9.67
C ARG A 492 -0.72 -4.08 -8.22
N LEU A 493 -0.60 -3.05 -7.39
CA LEU A 493 -0.88 -3.08 -5.95
C LEU A 493 0.02 -4.07 -5.18
N TYR A 494 1.27 -4.20 -5.60
CA TYR A 494 2.28 -4.96 -4.85
C TYR A 494 2.91 -4.14 -3.72
N ASP A 495 2.57 -2.86 -3.63
CA ASP A 495 2.79 -1.96 -2.50
C ASP A 495 1.51 -1.14 -2.21
N ASP A 496 1.57 -0.25 -1.24
CA ASP A 496 0.50 0.67 -0.87
C ASP A 496 0.75 2.08 -1.42
N GLY A 497 1.90 2.29 -2.09
CA GLY A 497 2.27 3.51 -2.79
C GLY A 497 3.77 3.72 -2.91
N VAL A 498 4.16 4.52 -3.90
CA VAL A 498 5.52 5.04 -4.04
C VAL A 498 5.54 6.40 -3.36
N ILE A 499 6.48 6.60 -2.45
CA ILE A 499 6.58 7.80 -1.60
C ILE A 499 7.89 8.54 -1.82
N ASP A 500 7.88 9.85 -1.63
CA ASP A 500 9.09 10.65 -1.52
C ASP A 500 9.90 10.18 -0.29
N PRO A 501 11.21 9.93 -0.41
CA PRO A 501 12.05 9.58 0.73
C PRO A 501 11.89 10.52 1.92
N ARG A 502 11.70 11.83 1.68
CA ARG A 502 11.51 12.87 2.70
C ARG A 502 10.24 12.67 3.52
N ASP A 503 9.18 12.14 2.92
CA ASP A 503 7.91 11.90 3.59
C ASP A 503 7.89 10.61 4.41
N THR A 504 8.95 9.80 4.34
CA THR A 504 8.98 8.45 4.95
C THR A 504 8.65 8.48 6.43
N ARG A 505 9.24 9.40 7.19
CA ARG A 505 8.98 9.52 8.63
C ARG A 505 7.51 9.85 8.90
N THR A 506 6.93 10.81 8.20
CA THR A 506 5.52 11.22 8.33
C THR A 506 4.58 10.08 7.95
N VAL A 507 4.81 9.42 6.82
CA VAL A 507 4.01 8.27 6.37
C VAL A 507 4.05 7.13 7.39
N LEU A 508 5.23 6.78 7.89
CA LEU A 508 5.38 5.74 8.92
C LEU A 508 4.69 6.14 10.24
N GLY A 509 4.75 7.41 10.62
CA GLY A 509 4.04 7.95 11.79
C GLY A 509 2.52 7.77 11.68
N LEU A 510 1.95 8.11 10.52
CA LEU A 510 0.52 7.90 10.22
C LEU A 510 0.16 6.41 10.25
N CYS A 511 1.01 5.55 9.69
CA CYS A 511 0.80 4.11 9.73
C CYS A 511 0.84 3.56 11.16
N LEU A 512 1.80 3.99 11.99
CA LEU A 512 1.90 3.58 13.39
C LEU A 512 0.69 4.05 14.20
N SER A 513 0.22 5.27 13.93
CA SER A 513 -1.00 5.80 14.55
C SER A 513 -2.20 4.92 14.21
N ALA A 514 -2.40 4.57 12.94
CA ALA A 514 -3.46 3.68 12.50
C ALA A 514 -3.33 2.26 13.08
N ILE A 515 -2.12 1.71 13.15
CA ILE A 515 -1.82 0.39 13.75
C ILE A 515 -2.27 0.34 15.22
N HIS A 516 -2.03 1.40 15.99
CA HIS A 516 -2.36 1.45 17.41
C HIS A 516 -3.86 1.65 17.68
N THR A 517 -4.68 1.77 16.66
CA THR A 517 -6.14 1.72 16.79
C THR A 517 -6.64 0.30 17.09
N ALA A 518 -5.97 -0.72 16.56
CA ALA A 518 -6.27 -2.13 16.82
C ALA A 518 -5.42 -2.71 17.97
N PRO A 519 -5.95 -3.58 18.82
CA PRO A 519 -5.13 -4.35 19.74
C PRO A 519 -4.29 -5.36 18.95
N PHE A 520 -3.04 -5.54 19.35
CA PHE A 520 -2.17 -6.59 18.82
C PHE A 520 -1.35 -7.21 19.94
N GLU A 521 -1.04 -8.48 19.78
CA GLU A 521 -0.23 -9.26 20.72
C GLU A 521 0.76 -10.10 19.91
N GLY A 522 2.02 -10.08 20.32
CA GLY A 522 3.09 -10.81 19.67
C GLY A 522 2.96 -12.33 19.84
N ALA A 523 3.58 -13.06 18.96
CA ALA A 523 3.59 -14.53 18.94
C ALA A 523 4.45 -15.09 20.07
N ARG A 524 3.85 -15.28 21.23
CA ARG A 524 4.53 -15.80 22.42
C ARG A 524 4.77 -17.31 22.29
N GLY A 525 5.93 -17.70 21.76
CA GLY A 525 6.30 -19.09 21.53
C GLY A 525 5.60 -19.78 20.35
N GLY A 526 4.83 -19.03 19.55
CA GLY A 526 4.04 -19.52 18.42
C GLY A 526 4.74 -19.49 17.06
N PHE A 527 6.07 -19.63 17.00
CA PHE A 527 6.85 -19.55 15.76
C PHE A 527 6.96 -20.87 14.98
N GLY A 528 6.35 -21.94 15.48
CA GLY A 528 6.51 -23.26 14.89
C GLY A 528 7.92 -23.84 15.09
N VAL A 529 8.26 -24.86 14.29
CA VAL A 529 9.56 -25.55 14.40
C VAL A 529 10.59 -24.88 13.49
N PHE A 530 11.63 -24.32 14.07
CA PHE A 530 12.80 -23.86 13.31
C PHE A 530 13.66 -25.05 12.86
N ARG A 531 14.15 -24.99 11.65
CA ARG A 531 15.14 -25.94 11.14
C ARG A 531 16.50 -25.60 11.76
N MET A 532 17.05 -26.51 12.55
CA MET A 532 18.33 -26.33 13.26
C MET A 532 19.51 -26.87 12.46
#